data_51156dc8f97d1ebe2489692cb18a59f7
#
_entry.id   51156dc8f97d1ebe2489692cb18a59f7
#
_cell.length_a   1.000
_cell.length_b   1.000
_cell.length_c   1.000
_cell.angle_alpha   90.00
_cell.angle_beta   90.00
_cell.angle_gamma   90.00
#
_symmetry.space_group_name_H-M   'P 1'
#
loop_
_entity.id
_entity.type
_entity.pdbx_description
1 polymer ?
#
loop_
_entity_poly.entity_id
_entity_poly.type
_entity_poly.pdbx_seq_one_letter_code
_entity_poly.pdbx_strand_id
1 'polypeptide(L)'
;MRGFKFIDGDKGMIKYETHNITYNKQYYVEVNGREFIKSLNNHNIRQGKSSKEHIAKIPFEYRKDYIRGLFDGDGHIEEKRIDLVGSQEVLEYVQRYLKETCDIHVNRILEHCNTKRIYIGFNRYK
;
A
#
# COMPACT_ATOMS: atom_id res chain seq x y z
N MET A 1 -7.70 16.30 -17.31
CA MET A 1 -6.43 15.79 -16.93
C MET A 1 -5.43 15.95 -18.03
N ARG A 2 -4.26 16.29 -17.72
CA ARG A 2 -3.32 16.38 -18.74
C ARG A 2 -2.11 15.73 -18.27
N GLY A 3 -1.29 15.22 -19.09
CA GLY A 3 -0.04 14.65 -18.68
C GLY A 3 -0.13 13.24 -18.12
N PHE A 4 -0.75 12.36 -18.84
CA PHE A 4 -0.73 10.95 -18.50
C PHE A 4 0.38 10.29 -19.29
N LYS A 5 1.22 9.52 -18.59
CA LYS A 5 2.34 8.90 -19.25
C LYS A 5 2.58 7.51 -18.68
N PHE A 6 2.73 6.54 -19.56
CA PHE A 6 3.09 5.17 -19.17
C PHE A 6 4.54 4.95 -19.60
N ILE A 7 5.38 4.59 -18.67
CA ILE A 7 6.81 4.41 -18.94
C ILE A 7 7.17 2.95 -18.82
N ASP A 8 7.79 2.42 -19.87
CA ASP A 8 8.30 1.05 -19.88
C ASP A 8 9.71 1.13 -19.33
N GLY A 9 9.91 0.68 -18.13
CA GLY A 9 11.22 0.77 -17.50
C GLY A 9 12.16 -0.30 -17.96
N ASP A 10 13.42 0.04 -18.06
CA ASP A 10 14.45 -0.89 -18.47
C ASP A 10 15.33 -1.23 -17.30
N LYS A 11 16.12 -2.27 -17.46
CA LYS A 11 17.17 -2.56 -16.53
C LYS A 11 18.19 -1.44 -16.61
N GLY A 12 18.80 -1.14 -15.53
CA GLY A 12 19.79 -0.12 -15.54
C GLY A 12 20.78 -0.28 -14.41
N MET A 13 21.70 0.64 -14.35
CA MET A 13 22.72 0.63 -13.34
C MET A 13 22.80 2.03 -12.76
N ILE A 14 22.67 2.11 -11.45
CA ILE A 14 22.81 3.37 -10.75
C ILE A 14 24.21 3.41 -10.18
N LYS A 15 24.94 4.46 -10.49
CA LYS A 15 26.30 4.58 -10.02
C LYS A 15 26.37 5.49 -8.83
N TYR A 16 27.05 5.01 -7.80
CA TYR A 16 27.37 5.83 -6.66
C TYR A 16 28.88 5.99 -6.64
N GLU A 17 29.38 6.78 -5.74
CA GLU A 17 30.81 7.07 -5.73
C GLU A 17 31.68 5.83 -5.69
N THR A 18 31.29 4.84 -4.92
CA THR A 18 32.16 3.71 -4.70
C THR A 18 31.63 2.40 -5.24
N HIS A 19 30.43 2.37 -5.80
CA HIS A 19 29.89 1.11 -6.31
C HIS A 19 28.72 1.36 -7.22
N ASN A 20 28.35 0.31 -7.93
CA ASN A 20 27.23 0.33 -8.86
C ASN A 20 26.11 -0.55 -8.31
N ILE A 21 24.89 -0.12 -8.53
CA ILE A 21 23.73 -0.90 -8.14
C ILE A 21 22.90 -1.17 -9.39
N THR A 22 22.66 -2.45 -9.65
CA THR A 22 21.85 -2.87 -10.80
C THR A 22 20.42 -3.04 -10.34
N TYR A 23 19.47 -2.58 -11.12
CA TYR A 23 18.07 -2.75 -10.78
C TYR A 23 17.33 -3.45 -11.91
N ASN A 24 16.22 -4.07 -11.57
CA ASN A 24 15.41 -4.79 -12.53
C ASN A 24 14.57 -3.82 -13.33
N LYS A 25 14.08 -4.31 -14.45
CA LYS A 25 13.16 -3.55 -15.28
C LYS A 25 11.91 -3.23 -14.48
N GLN A 26 11.44 -2.00 -14.59
CA GLN A 26 10.25 -1.55 -13.89
C GLN A 26 9.32 -0.83 -14.84
N TYR A 27 8.06 -0.84 -14.50
CA TYR A 27 7.04 -0.13 -15.27
C TYR A 27 6.30 0.81 -14.35
N TYR A 28 5.94 1.96 -14.84
CA TYR A 28 5.17 2.88 -14.02
C TYR A 28 4.32 3.79 -14.89
N VAL A 29 3.31 4.38 -14.27
CA VAL A 29 2.42 5.33 -14.90
C VAL A 29 2.62 6.66 -14.22
N GLU A 30 2.80 7.69 -15.01
CA GLU A 30 2.97 9.02 -14.45
C GLU A 30 1.83 9.88 -14.92
N VAL A 31 1.18 10.55 -14.00
CA VAL A 31 0.08 11.45 -14.31
C VAL A 31 0.42 12.82 -13.75
N ASN A 32 0.43 13.82 -14.59
CA ASN A 32 0.71 15.17 -14.16
C ASN A 32 -0.54 16.01 -14.23
N GLY A 33 -0.63 16.98 -13.39
CA GLY A 33 -1.76 17.87 -13.42
C GLY A 33 -2.15 18.34 -12.04
N ARG A 34 -2.31 19.64 -11.91
CA ARG A 34 -2.66 20.23 -10.63
C ARG A 34 -3.99 19.72 -10.13
N GLU A 35 -4.94 19.56 -11.03
CA GLU A 35 -6.27 19.14 -10.62
C GLU A 35 -6.32 17.69 -10.20
N PHE A 36 -5.49 16.84 -10.81
CA PHE A 36 -5.42 15.45 -10.41
C PHE A 36 -4.85 15.36 -8.99
N ILE A 37 -3.77 16.10 -8.71
CA ILE A 37 -3.17 16.10 -7.39
C ILE A 37 -4.13 16.65 -6.36
N LYS A 38 -4.87 17.70 -6.71
CA LYS A 38 -5.84 18.26 -5.81
C LYS A 38 -6.93 17.25 -5.49
N SER A 39 -7.36 16.50 -6.48
CA SER A 39 -8.37 15.46 -6.27
C SER A 39 -7.86 14.38 -5.31
N LEU A 40 -6.62 13.94 -5.48
CA LEU A 40 -6.04 12.96 -4.58
C LEU A 40 -6.00 13.50 -3.15
N ASN A 41 -5.58 14.75 -2.98
CA ASN A 41 -5.52 15.34 -1.65
C ASN A 41 -6.91 15.45 -1.02
N ASN A 42 -7.93 15.72 -1.83
CA ASN A 42 -9.29 15.80 -1.33
C ASN A 42 -9.79 14.44 -0.85
N HIS A 43 -9.17 13.36 -1.33
CA HIS A 43 -9.49 12.01 -0.89
C HIS A 43 -8.51 11.50 0.16
N ASN A 44 -7.74 12.40 0.75
CA ASN A 44 -6.75 12.06 1.78
C ASN A 44 -5.58 11.24 1.26
N ILE A 45 -5.33 11.28 -0.03
CA ILE A 45 -4.18 10.58 -0.61
C ILE A 45 -3.09 11.62 -0.80
N ARG A 46 -2.05 11.50 -0.01
CA ARG A 46 -0.98 12.48 0.00
C ARG A 46 0.37 11.83 -0.15
N GLN A 47 1.33 12.64 -0.51
CA GLN A 47 2.66 12.15 -0.82
C GLN A 47 3.43 11.73 0.42
N GLY A 48 4.18 10.65 0.29
CA GLY A 48 5.28 10.34 1.22
C GLY A 48 4.95 10.19 2.68
N LYS A 49 3.85 9.55 3.02
CA LYS A 49 3.47 9.51 4.42
C LYS A 49 3.24 8.10 4.94
N SER A 50 4.19 7.23 4.73
CA SER A 50 4.00 5.82 5.07
C SER A 50 3.53 5.59 6.50
N SER A 51 4.18 6.22 7.47
CA SER A 51 3.81 5.98 8.86
C SER A 51 2.69 6.89 9.33
N LYS A 52 2.34 7.90 8.53
CA LYS A 52 1.31 8.87 8.89
C LYS A 52 0.18 8.90 7.88
N GLU A 53 0.10 7.86 7.10
CA GLU A 53 -0.90 7.78 6.07
C GLU A 53 -2.30 7.76 6.66
N HIS A 54 -3.21 8.46 6.03
CA HIS A 54 -4.61 8.46 6.44
C HIS A 54 -5.41 7.57 5.50
N ILE A 55 -6.59 7.17 5.98
CA ILE A 55 -7.49 6.38 5.16
C ILE A 55 -8.02 7.26 4.04
N ALA A 56 -8.00 6.74 2.82
CA ALA A 56 -8.56 7.47 1.69
C ALA A 56 -10.07 7.59 1.87
N LYS A 57 -10.61 8.73 1.44
CA LYS A 57 -12.05 8.95 1.47
C LYS A 57 -12.63 8.39 0.19
N ILE A 58 -13.25 7.25 0.28
CA ILE A 58 -13.83 6.60 -0.88
C ILE A 58 -15.25 6.16 -0.54
N PRO A 59 -16.10 6.00 -1.56
CA PRO A 59 -17.44 5.50 -1.32
C PRO A 59 -17.42 4.11 -0.69
N PHE A 60 -18.38 3.85 0.16
CA PHE A 60 -18.47 2.59 0.88
C PHE A 60 -18.39 1.38 -0.06
N GLU A 61 -19.03 1.48 -1.20
CA GLU A 61 -19.11 0.35 -2.12
C GLU A 61 -17.76 -0.01 -2.74
N TYR A 62 -16.77 0.86 -2.63
CA TYR A 62 -15.45 0.58 -3.19
C TYR A 62 -14.44 0.19 -2.13
N ARG A 63 -14.89 -0.09 -0.90
CA ARG A 63 -13.95 -0.45 0.16
C ARG A 63 -13.11 -1.66 -0.18
N LYS A 64 -13.73 -2.67 -0.78
CA LYS A 64 -12.98 -3.89 -1.10
C LYS A 64 -11.85 -3.60 -2.07
N ASP A 65 -12.09 -2.69 -3.00
CA ASP A 65 -11.07 -2.36 -4.00
C ASP A 65 -9.92 -1.57 -3.35
N TYR A 66 -10.25 -0.70 -2.41
CA TYR A 66 -9.24 0.04 -1.68
C TYR A 66 -8.38 -0.92 -0.85
N ILE A 67 -9.01 -1.84 -0.14
CA ILE A 67 -8.31 -2.84 0.68
C ILE A 67 -7.42 -3.70 -0.21
N ARG A 68 -7.94 -4.12 -1.35
CA ARG A 68 -7.17 -4.92 -2.27
C ARG A 68 -5.93 -4.17 -2.75
N GLY A 69 -6.09 -2.88 -3.06
CA GLY A 69 -4.96 -2.07 -3.47
C GLY A 69 -3.90 -1.94 -2.39
N LEU A 70 -4.32 -1.85 -1.13
CA LEU A 70 -3.38 -1.79 -0.03
C LEU A 70 -2.54 -3.06 0.04
N PHE A 71 -3.17 -4.22 -0.12
CA PHE A 71 -2.44 -5.49 -0.09
C PHE A 71 -1.57 -5.66 -1.34
N ASP A 72 -2.05 -5.22 -2.49
CA ASP A 72 -1.27 -5.32 -3.72
C ASP A 72 0.01 -4.47 -3.64
N GLY A 73 -0.09 -3.32 -2.98
CA GLY A 73 1.05 -2.42 -2.89
C GLY A 73 2.01 -2.72 -1.75
N ASP A 74 1.45 -2.99 -0.58
CA ASP A 74 2.27 -3.12 0.63
C ASP A 74 2.16 -4.46 1.34
N GLY A 75 1.39 -5.38 0.79
CA GLY A 75 1.24 -6.69 1.41
C GLY A 75 2.38 -7.61 1.06
N HIS A 76 2.58 -8.60 1.93
CA HIS A 76 3.61 -9.61 1.71
C HIS A 76 2.99 -10.96 2.01
N ILE A 77 3.18 -11.92 1.11
CA ILE A 77 2.60 -13.24 1.27
C ILE A 77 3.69 -14.25 1.58
N GLU A 78 3.51 -14.96 2.67
CA GLU A 78 4.38 -16.07 3.02
C GLU A 78 3.55 -17.34 3.01
N GLU A 79 4.22 -18.44 3.26
CA GLU A 79 3.56 -19.72 3.16
C GLU A 79 2.30 -19.85 4.00
N LYS A 80 2.31 -19.32 5.19
CA LYS A 80 1.18 -19.49 6.08
C LYS A 80 0.55 -18.22 6.58
N ARG A 81 0.91 -17.12 5.99
CA ARG A 81 0.35 -15.85 6.45
C ARG A 81 0.54 -14.77 5.41
N ILE A 82 -0.24 -13.74 5.57
CA ILE A 82 -0.08 -12.52 4.80
C ILE A 82 0.19 -11.43 5.81
N ASP A 83 1.06 -10.50 5.50
CA ASP A 83 1.20 -9.35 6.37
C ASP A 83 1.02 -8.07 5.59
N LEU A 84 0.74 -7.00 6.30
CA LEU A 84 0.52 -5.70 5.71
C LEU A 84 1.16 -4.67 6.63
N VAL A 85 1.87 -3.75 6.03
CA VAL A 85 2.55 -2.68 6.73
C VAL A 85 1.82 -1.38 6.41
N GLY A 86 1.68 -0.50 7.37
CA GLY A 86 1.02 0.77 7.15
C GLY A 86 0.94 1.59 8.41
N SER A 87 0.19 2.67 8.36
CA SER A 87 -0.01 3.50 9.54
C SER A 87 -1.01 2.82 10.47
N GLN A 88 -1.03 3.27 11.71
CA GLN A 88 -1.97 2.76 12.71
C GLN A 88 -3.40 2.89 12.20
N GLU A 89 -3.74 4.05 11.67
CA GLU A 89 -5.09 4.32 11.19
C GLU A 89 -5.50 3.38 10.06
N VAL A 90 -4.62 3.19 9.09
CA VAL A 90 -4.90 2.34 7.94
C VAL A 90 -5.05 0.89 8.37
N LEU A 91 -4.16 0.42 9.25
CA LEU A 91 -4.22 -0.97 9.69
C LEU A 91 -5.45 -1.25 10.55
N GLU A 92 -5.88 -0.29 11.35
CA GLU A 92 -7.12 -0.45 12.10
C GLU A 92 -8.32 -0.54 11.17
N TYR A 93 -8.30 0.22 10.10
CA TYR A 93 -9.36 0.18 9.11
C TYR A 93 -9.42 -1.20 8.45
N VAL A 94 -8.25 -1.75 8.11
CA VAL A 94 -8.17 -3.07 7.49
C VAL A 94 -8.64 -4.15 8.46
N GLN A 95 -8.22 -4.09 9.72
CA GLN A 95 -8.67 -5.04 10.72
C GLN A 95 -10.18 -5.05 10.82
N ARG A 96 -10.78 -3.87 10.90
CA ARG A 96 -12.22 -3.74 11.04
C ARG A 96 -12.93 -4.29 9.81
N TYR A 97 -12.44 -3.94 8.63
CA TYR A 97 -13.04 -4.42 7.40
C TYR A 97 -13.03 -5.95 7.34
N LEU A 98 -11.88 -6.55 7.64
CA LEU A 98 -11.76 -8.01 7.56
C LEU A 98 -12.66 -8.68 8.58
N LYS A 99 -12.77 -8.11 9.76
CA LYS A 99 -13.62 -8.68 10.79
C LYS A 99 -15.09 -8.57 10.42
N GLU A 100 -15.52 -7.39 10.01
CA GLU A 100 -16.94 -7.14 9.77
C GLU A 100 -17.45 -7.69 8.45
N THR A 101 -16.62 -7.67 7.44
CA THR A 101 -17.07 -8.06 6.11
C THR A 101 -16.69 -9.48 5.76
N CYS A 102 -15.54 -9.92 6.20
CA CYS A 102 -15.03 -11.24 5.83
C CYS A 102 -14.99 -12.23 6.98
N ASP A 103 -15.32 -11.77 8.17
CA ASP A 103 -15.27 -12.58 9.38
C ASP A 103 -13.87 -13.18 9.59
N ILE A 104 -12.85 -12.41 9.27
CA ILE A 104 -11.48 -12.82 9.46
C ILE A 104 -10.91 -12.07 10.66
N HIS A 105 -10.40 -12.82 11.62
CA HIS A 105 -9.76 -12.21 12.78
C HIS A 105 -8.30 -11.92 12.45
N VAL A 106 -7.88 -10.71 12.76
CA VAL A 106 -6.51 -10.30 12.51
C VAL A 106 -5.86 -10.05 13.84
N ASN A 107 -4.62 -10.45 13.97
CA ASN A 107 -3.88 -10.23 15.20
C ASN A 107 -3.68 -8.72 15.43
N ARG A 108 -3.27 -8.39 16.62
CA ARG A 108 -3.10 -6.99 16.96
C ARG A 108 -2.02 -6.34 16.10
N ILE A 109 -2.05 -5.03 16.05
CA ILE A 109 -1.09 -4.26 15.28
C ILE A 109 0.22 -4.20 16.03
N LEU A 110 1.31 -4.48 15.34
CA LEU A 110 2.66 -4.53 15.94
C LEU A 110 3.52 -3.41 15.38
N GLU A 111 4.54 -3.05 16.14
CA GLU A 111 5.52 -2.08 15.66
C GLU A 111 6.39 -2.73 14.59
N HIS A 112 6.80 -1.93 13.61
CA HIS A 112 7.68 -2.42 12.58
C HIS A 112 8.51 -1.26 12.05
N CYS A 113 9.76 -1.18 12.48
CA CYS A 113 10.65 -0.08 12.08
C CYS A 113 9.98 1.26 12.39
N ASN A 114 9.70 2.07 11.39
CA ASN A 114 9.07 3.35 11.59
C ASN A 114 7.58 3.32 11.27
N THR A 115 7.00 2.13 11.23
CA THR A 115 5.61 1.98 10.84
C THR A 115 5.00 0.85 11.67
N LYS A 116 3.86 0.34 11.24
CA LYS A 116 3.15 -0.72 11.94
C LYS A 116 2.90 -1.89 11.01
N ARG A 117 2.58 -3.03 11.57
CA ARG A 117 2.36 -4.26 10.79
C ARG A 117 1.26 -5.10 11.43
N ILE A 118 0.47 -5.76 10.57
CA ILE A 118 -0.47 -6.76 11.03
C ILE A 118 -0.19 -8.06 10.28
N TYR A 119 -0.56 -9.18 10.89
CA TYR A 119 -0.43 -10.49 10.28
C TYR A 119 -1.80 -11.15 10.20
N ILE A 120 -2.05 -11.84 9.10
CA ILE A 120 -3.26 -12.62 8.89
C ILE A 120 -2.81 -14.04 8.61
N GLY A 121 -3.11 -14.96 9.52
CA GLY A 121 -2.72 -16.34 9.36
C GLY A 121 -3.72 -17.11 8.53
N PHE A 122 -3.22 -18.08 7.77
CA PHE A 122 -4.13 -18.87 7.00
C PHE A 122 -4.64 -20.03 7.77
N ASN A 123 -4.03 -20.43 8.81
CA ASN A 123 -4.33 -21.61 9.24
C ASN A 123 -4.89 -21.74 10.41
N ARG A 124 -5.73 -22.17 10.56
CA ARG A 124 -6.27 -22.19 11.48
C ARG A 124 -6.83 -23.34 11.86
N TYR A 125 -6.74 -23.97 12.24
CA TYR A 125 -7.39 -25.01 12.55
C TYR A 125 -7.28 -25.11 13.84
N LYS A 126 -7.71 -25.00 14.07
CA LYS A 126 -7.79 -24.97 15.07
C LYS A 126 -8.52 -24.93 15.48
#